data_a939d66707d8f38d4fed1bb2bb80b0bf
#
_entry.id   a939d66707d8f38d4fed1bb2bb80b0bf
#
_cell.length_a   1.000
_cell.length_b   1.000
_cell.length_c   1.000
_cell.angle_alpha   90.00
_cell.angle_beta   90.00
_cell.angle_gamma   90.00
#
_symmetry.space_group_name_H-M   'P 1'
#
loop_
_entity.id
_entity.type
_entity.pdbx_description
1 polymer ?
#
loop_
_entity_poly.entity_id
_entity_poly.type
_entity_poly.pdbx_seq_one_letter_code
_entity_poly.pdbx_strand_id
1 'polypeptide(L)'
;MSLLKSVVSNIEKENKLEEKKSRQLRTSPFSIPFDVKFPVIQKDCSNEDLQKRLAQTCRDIGDVQKHTTNVQGSMTDWYMHESNRDFMEVCRMAIDIAYENSPRQGVPFMPYDCWGAIYTKGNYTKVHEHWPMVWSWVYNVEC
;
A
#
# COMPACT_ATOMS: atom_id res chain seq x y z
N MET A 1 -20.22 41.16 18.80
CA MET A 1 -18.94 41.46 18.08
C MET A 1 -17.66 40.84 18.70
N SER A 2 -17.70 40.29 19.90
CA SER A 2 -16.51 39.76 20.61
C SER A 2 -16.05 38.35 20.15
N LEU A 3 -16.99 37.43 19.90
CA LEU A 3 -16.70 36.04 19.55
C LEU A 3 -15.98 35.85 18.20
N LEU A 4 -16.36 36.59 17.18
CA LEU A 4 -15.74 36.54 15.85
C LEU A 4 -14.26 36.98 15.86
N LYS A 5 -13.95 38.00 16.66
CA LYS A 5 -12.53 38.46 16.80
C LYS A 5 -11.67 37.42 17.50
N SER A 6 -12.20 36.68 18.45
CA SER A 6 -11.50 35.59 19.16
C SER A 6 -11.21 34.41 18.24
N VAL A 7 -12.17 34.00 17.40
CA VAL A 7 -12.01 32.90 16.45
C VAL A 7 -10.98 33.24 15.38
N VAL A 8 -11.05 34.43 14.80
CA VAL A 8 -10.05 34.88 13.79
C VAL A 8 -8.64 34.93 14.40
N SER A 9 -8.47 35.43 15.62
CA SER A 9 -7.18 35.47 16.30
C SER A 9 -6.61 34.09 16.58
N ASN A 10 -7.45 33.09 16.85
CA ASN A 10 -6.98 31.70 17.07
C ASN A 10 -6.54 31.05 15.76
N ILE A 11 -7.28 31.23 14.67
CA ILE A 11 -6.92 30.74 13.33
C ILE A 11 -5.60 31.35 12.86
N GLU A 12 -5.38 32.65 13.08
CA GLU A 12 -4.12 33.31 12.74
C GLU A 12 -2.93 32.78 13.57
N LYS A 13 -3.15 32.44 14.83
CA LYS A 13 -2.11 31.82 15.68
C LYS A 13 -1.74 30.40 15.25
N GLU A 14 -2.75 29.60 14.89
CA GLU A 14 -2.54 28.24 14.37
C GLU A 14 -1.80 28.27 13.04
N ASN A 15 -2.21 29.13 12.10
CA ASN A 15 -1.53 29.28 10.83
C ASN A 15 -0.06 29.74 10.99
N LYS A 16 0.22 30.69 11.91
CA LYS A 16 1.59 31.11 12.23
C LYS A 16 2.41 30.00 12.88
N LEU A 17 1.79 29.15 13.68
CA LEU A 17 2.48 28.01 14.30
C LEU A 17 2.82 26.93 13.27
N GLU A 18 1.92 26.66 12.34
CA GLU A 18 2.17 25.74 11.23
C GLU A 18 3.24 26.27 10.27
N GLU A 19 3.21 27.54 9.96
CA GLU A 19 4.24 28.18 9.13
C GLU A 19 5.61 28.15 9.81
N LYS A 20 5.66 28.31 11.13
CA LYS A 20 6.88 28.21 11.93
C LYS A 20 7.42 26.78 11.98
N LYS A 21 6.54 25.77 12.11
CA LYS A 21 6.91 24.34 12.03
C LYS A 21 7.42 23.98 10.64
N SER A 22 6.78 24.45 9.58
CA SER A 22 7.22 24.20 8.21
C SER A 22 8.55 24.88 7.88
N ARG A 23 8.82 26.08 8.42
CA ARG A 23 10.12 26.76 8.30
C ARG A 23 11.23 26.02 9.07
N GLN A 24 10.94 25.48 10.24
CA GLN A 24 11.89 24.73 11.04
C GLN A 24 12.29 23.41 10.39
N LEU A 25 11.34 22.74 9.69
CA LEU A 25 11.62 21.58 8.85
C LEU A 25 12.48 21.92 7.62
N ARG A 26 12.34 23.14 7.06
CA ARG A 26 13.13 23.60 5.91
C ARG A 26 14.57 23.99 6.25
N THR A 27 14.89 24.23 7.52
CA THR A 27 16.23 24.66 7.97
C THR A 27 17.10 23.51 8.46
N SER A 28 16.60 22.27 8.49
CA SER A 28 17.45 21.10 8.76
C SER A 28 18.38 20.87 7.57
N PRO A 29 19.70 20.81 7.75
CA PRO A 29 20.65 20.54 6.68
C PRO A 29 20.45 19.15 6.02
N PHE A 30 19.60 18.32 6.62
CA PHE A 30 19.23 17.00 6.11
C PHE A 30 17.79 16.91 5.56
N SER A 31 17.01 17.99 5.64
CA SER A 31 15.69 18.05 5.03
C SER A 31 15.82 18.55 3.59
N ILE A 32 15.94 17.63 2.66
CA ILE A 32 15.70 17.93 1.25
C ILE A 32 14.17 17.97 1.10
N PRO A 33 13.57 19.10 0.71
CA PRO A 33 12.14 19.15 0.45
C PRO A 33 11.87 18.38 -0.83
N PHE A 34 11.58 17.08 -0.71
CA PHE A 34 11.03 16.30 -1.80
C PHE A 34 9.52 16.47 -1.78
N ASP A 35 8.97 17.12 -2.76
CA ASP A 35 7.56 16.96 -3.12
C ASP A 35 7.43 15.64 -3.91
N VAL A 36 7.51 14.53 -3.19
CA VAL A 36 7.44 13.20 -3.80
C VAL A 36 5.96 12.86 -3.95
N LYS A 37 5.46 12.96 -5.17
CA LYS A 37 4.14 12.44 -5.54
C LYS A 37 4.28 10.94 -5.83
N PHE A 38 3.75 10.11 -4.95
CA PHE A 38 3.60 8.69 -5.23
C PHE A 38 2.33 8.49 -6.07
N PRO A 39 2.43 7.92 -7.27
CA PRO A 39 1.25 7.57 -8.03
C PRO A 39 0.52 6.43 -7.32
N VAL A 40 -0.76 6.65 -7.01
CA VAL A 40 -1.67 5.59 -6.60
C VAL A 40 -2.60 5.30 -7.78
N ILE A 41 -2.55 4.08 -8.28
CA ILE A 41 -3.32 3.64 -9.44
C ILE A 41 -4.36 2.67 -8.94
N GLN A 42 -5.61 2.93 -9.27
CA GLN A 42 -6.71 2.02 -9.00
C GLN A 42 -7.31 1.58 -10.35
N LYS A 43 -7.43 0.26 -10.53
CA LYS A 43 -8.01 -0.33 -11.74
C LYS A 43 -8.99 -1.43 -11.32
N ASP A 44 -10.15 -1.45 -11.95
CA ASP A 44 -11.08 -2.56 -11.79
C ASP A 44 -10.57 -3.76 -12.61
N CYS A 45 -10.20 -4.82 -11.90
CA CYS A 45 -9.75 -6.09 -12.44
C CYS A 45 -10.62 -7.24 -11.91
N SER A 46 -11.91 -6.98 -11.61
CA SER A 46 -12.82 -7.94 -11.01
C SER A 46 -12.96 -9.19 -11.89
N ASN A 47 -12.79 -10.34 -11.29
CA ASN A 47 -13.04 -11.64 -11.87
C ASN A 47 -13.54 -12.56 -10.74
N GLU A 48 -14.86 -12.75 -10.67
CA GLU A 48 -15.49 -13.47 -9.57
C GLU A 48 -14.96 -14.91 -9.40
N ASP A 49 -14.70 -15.61 -10.49
CA ASP A 49 -14.22 -16.98 -10.42
C ASP A 49 -12.77 -17.04 -9.89
N LEU A 50 -11.92 -16.12 -10.34
CA LEU A 50 -10.57 -15.98 -9.84
C LEU A 50 -10.57 -15.58 -8.35
N GLN A 51 -11.42 -14.64 -7.97
CA GLN A 51 -11.56 -14.18 -6.59
C GLN A 51 -12.00 -15.33 -5.67
N LYS A 52 -13.00 -16.12 -6.07
CA LYS A 52 -13.46 -17.29 -5.30
C LYS A 52 -12.35 -18.32 -5.10
N ARG A 53 -11.58 -18.63 -6.15
CA ARG A 53 -10.46 -19.59 -6.07
C ARG A 53 -9.34 -19.07 -5.18
N LEU A 54 -8.97 -17.79 -5.30
CA LEU A 54 -7.96 -17.16 -4.44
C LEU A 54 -8.40 -17.17 -2.97
N ALA A 55 -9.64 -16.77 -2.69
CA ALA A 55 -10.19 -16.79 -1.34
C ALA A 55 -10.16 -18.19 -0.74
N GLN A 56 -10.58 -19.20 -1.51
CA GLN A 56 -10.54 -20.59 -1.06
C GLN A 56 -9.10 -21.05 -0.80
N THR A 57 -8.19 -20.76 -1.70
CA THR A 57 -6.76 -21.09 -1.52
C THR A 57 -6.18 -20.48 -0.25
N CYS A 58 -6.47 -19.20 0.02
CA CYS A 58 -6.01 -18.55 1.25
C CYS A 58 -6.57 -19.22 2.51
N ARG A 59 -7.85 -19.64 2.50
CA ARG A 59 -8.46 -20.34 3.63
C ARG A 59 -7.88 -21.75 3.83
N ASP A 60 -7.65 -22.47 2.76
CA ASP A 60 -7.14 -23.85 2.81
C ASP A 60 -5.68 -23.90 3.30
N ILE A 61 -4.85 -22.95 2.90
CA ILE A 61 -3.46 -22.85 3.35
C ILE A 61 -3.40 -22.39 4.81
N GLY A 62 -4.29 -21.49 5.22
CA GLY A 62 -4.33 -20.94 6.56
C GLY A 62 -3.15 -20.01 6.87
N ASP A 63 -2.78 -19.92 8.15
CA ASP A 63 -1.70 -19.04 8.62
C ASP A 63 -0.37 -19.80 8.65
N VAL A 64 0.42 -19.65 7.60
CA VAL A 64 1.78 -20.22 7.49
C VAL A 64 2.79 -19.39 8.27
N GLN A 65 2.62 -18.06 8.29
CA GLN A 65 3.59 -17.12 8.86
C GLN A 65 3.44 -16.95 10.37
N LYS A 66 2.30 -17.30 10.96
CA LYS A 66 2.01 -17.26 12.42
C LYS A 66 2.38 -15.93 13.06
N HIS A 67 2.03 -14.83 12.44
CA HIS A 67 2.31 -13.46 12.92
C HIS A 67 3.81 -13.12 13.05
N THR A 68 4.67 -13.80 12.32
CA THR A 68 6.11 -13.48 12.28
C THR A 68 6.45 -12.33 11.32
N THR A 69 5.43 -11.72 10.72
CA THR A 69 5.53 -10.63 9.74
C THR A 69 4.87 -9.35 10.24
N ASN A 70 4.82 -8.33 9.38
CA ASN A 70 4.05 -7.11 9.63
C ASN A 70 2.53 -7.35 9.61
N VAL A 71 2.07 -8.43 8.99
CA VAL A 71 0.66 -8.85 8.94
C VAL A 71 0.28 -9.49 10.26
N GLN A 72 -0.71 -8.92 10.92
CA GLN A 72 -1.34 -9.47 12.13
C GLN A 72 -2.71 -10.03 11.74
N GLY A 73 -2.69 -11.11 11.00
CA GLY A 73 -3.81 -11.85 10.43
C GLY A 73 -3.30 -13.21 9.94
N SER A 74 -4.12 -13.97 9.24
CA SER A 74 -3.64 -15.18 8.56
C SER A 74 -2.94 -14.81 7.27
N MET A 75 -1.78 -15.39 7.02
CA MET A 75 -0.96 -15.10 5.84
C MET A 75 -0.41 -16.39 5.24
N THR A 76 -0.53 -16.53 3.92
CA THR A 76 0.07 -17.62 3.15
C THR A 76 1.59 -17.49 3.09
N ASP A 77 2.26 -18.40 2.38
CA ASP A 77 3.66 -18.24 2.01
C ASP A 77 3.88 -17.01 1.12
N TRP A 78 5.12 -16.51 1.11
CA TRP A 78 5.53 -15.30 0.37
C TRP A 78 5.53 -15.48 -1.15
N TYR A 79 5.75 -16.71 -1.63
CA TYR A 79 6.01 -16.99 -3.06
C TYR A 79 4.87 -17.77 -3.71
N MET A 80 3.63 -17.42 -3.36
CA MET A 80 2.45 -18.11 -3.90
C MET A 80 2.39 -18.12 -5.42
N HIS A 81 2.92 -17.11 -6.09
CA HIS A 81 2.96 -17.02 -7.55
C HIS A 81 3.85 -18.10 -8.21
N GLU A 82 4.81 -18.67 -7.49
CA GLU A 82 5.66 -19.74 -8.02
C GLU A 82 4.94 -21.10 -8.08
N SER A 83 4.03 -21.34 -7.16
CA SER A 83 3.36 -22.64 -6.99
C SER A 83 1.87 -22.62 -7.33
N ASN A 84 1.24 -21.45 -7.41
CA ASN A 84 -0.19 -21.30 -7.64
C ASN A 84 -0.49 -20.44 -8.85
N ARG A 85 -1.21 -21.01 -9.83
CA ARG A 85 -1.51 -20.37 -11.10
C ARG A 85 -2.41 -19.13 -10.95
N ASP A 86 -3.32 -19.12 -9.99
CA ASP A 86 -4.23 -17.99 -9.78
C ASP A 86 -3.49 -16.79 -9.21
N PHE A 87 -2.53 -17.02 -8.32
CA PHE A 87 -1.63 -15.95 -7.83
C PHE A 87 -0.72 -15.43 -8.94
N MET A 88 -0.22 -16.30 -9.82
CA MET A 88 0.55 -15.85 -10.99
C MET A 88 -0.31 -15.02 -11.95
N GLU A 89 -1.60 -15.32 -12.10
CA GLU A 89 -2.52 -14.53 -12.93
C GLU A 89 -2.67 -13.11 -12.37
N VAL A 90 -2.81 -12.96 -11.06
CA VAL A 90 -2.84 -11.63 -10.41
C VAL A 90 -1.51 -10.89 -10.61
N CYS A 91 -0.38 -11.58 -10.50
CA CYS A 91 0.93 -10.98 -10.80
C CYS A 91 1.01 -10.46 -12.24
N ARG A 92 0.49 -11.17 -13.22
CA ARG A 92 0.47 -10.73 -14.62
C ARG A 92 -0.36 -9.46 -14.79
N MET A 93 -1.55 -9.40 -14.20
CA MET A 93 -2.38 -8.18 -14.21
C MET A 93 -1.65 -7.00 -13.58
N ALA A 94 -0.97 -7.21 -12.45
CA ALA A 94 -0.20 -6.17 -11.79
C ALA A 94 0.99 -5.69 -12.65
N ILE A 95 1.69 -6.60 -13.30
CA ILE A 95 2.79 -6.29 -14.23
C ILE A 95 2.29 -5.46 -15.42
N ASP A 96 1.17 -5.84 -16.03
CA ASP A 96 0.57 -5.09 -17.14
C ASP A 96 0.23 -3.65 -16.73
N ILE A 97 -0.36 -3.47 -15.54
CA ILE A 97 -0.64 -2.14 -14.98
C ILE A 97 0.66 -1.37 -14.72
N ALA A 98 1.70 -2.03 -14.23
CA ALA A 98 3.00 -1.40 -14.00
C ALA A 98 3.64 -0.93 -15.31
N TYR A 99 3.55 -1.72 -16.38
CA TYR A 99 4.01 -1.31 -17.72
C TYR A 99 3.24 -0.12 -18.28
N GLU A 100 1.91 -0.11 -18.14
CA GLU A 100 1.07 1.00 -18.59
C GLU A 100 1.44 2.33 -17.91
N ASN A 101 1.95 2.27 -16.68
CA ASN A 101 2.14 3.43 -15.80
C ASN A 101 3.61 3.73 -15.48
N SER A 102 4.54 2.95 -16.03
CA SER A 102 5.96 3.19 -15.82
C SER A 102 6.51 4.20 -16.85
N PRO A 103 7.27 5.21 -16.42
CA PRO A 103 7.95 6.14 -17.33
C PRO A 103 9.09 5.48 -18.10
N ARG A 104 9.59 4.33 -17.63
CA ARG A 104 10.71 3.62 -18.28
C ARG A 104 10.19 2.50 -19.15
N GLN A 105 10.41 2.63 -20.45
CA GLN A 105 10.11 1.59 -21.44
C GLN A 105 11.26 0.59 -21.52
N GLY A 106 10.92 -0.69 -21.81
CA GLY A 106 11.92 -1.73 -22.07
C GLY A 106 12.61 -2.33 -20.84
N VAL A 107 12.21 -1.96 -19.62
CA VAL A 107 12.68 -2.61 -18.39
C VAL A 107 11.69 -3.71 -18.01
N PRO A 108 12.10 -4.98 -17.92
CA PRO A 108 11.19 -6.05 -17.54
C PRO A 108 10.77 -5.92 -16.06
N PHE A 109 9.47 -5.99 -15.80
CA PHE A 109 8.94 -6.17 -14.43
C PHE A 109 8.76 -7.66 -14.16
N MET A 110 9.16 -8.08 -12.96
CA MET A 110 8.97 -9.44 -12.47
C MET A 110 8.37 -9.36 -11.06
N PRO A 111 7.47 -10.28 -10.69
CA PRO A 111 7.02 -10.36 -9.32
C PRO A 111 8.20 -10.81 -8.45
N TYR A 112 8.40 -10.15 -7.33
CA TYR A 112 9.40 -10.56 -6.35
C TYR A 112 8.77 -11.46 -5.30
N ASP A 113 7.67 -11.02 -4.74
CA ASP A 113 6.83 -11.79 -3.83
C ASP A 113 5.34 -11.60 -4.18
N CYS A 114 4.54 -12.56 -3.81
CA CYS A 114 3.09 -12.50 -3.93
C CYS A 114 2.47 -13.45 -2.92
N TRP A 115 1.67 -12.93 -2.04
CA TRP A 115 1.06 -13.66 -0.95
C TRP A 115 -0.39 -13.23 -0.72
N GLY A 116 -1.16 -14.06 -0.04
CA GLY A 116 -2.53 -13.77 0.37
C GLY A 116 -2.63 -13.53 1.88
N ALA A 117 -3.51 -12.64 2.28
CA ALA A 117 -3.82 -12.41 3.68
C ALA A 117 -5.32 -12.42 3.93
N ILE A 118 -5.72 -12.97 5.07
CA ILE A 118 -7.08 -12.92 5.59
C ILE A 118 -7.07 -12.11 6.87
N TYR A 119 -7.87 -11.05 6.87
CA TYR A 119 -8.09 -10.20 8.03
C TYR A 119 -9.47 -10.44 8.59
N THR A 120 -9.55 -10.64 9.89
CA THR A 120 -10.78 -10.63 10.65
C THR A 120 -10.82 -9.41 11.55
N LYS A 121 -11.95 -9.17 12.23
CA LYS A 121 -12.10 -8.02 13.12
C LYS A 121 -10.95 -7.96 14.15
N GLY A 122 -10.23 -6.85 14.16
CA GLY A 122 -9.09 -6.61 15.04
C GLY A 122 -7.74 -6.98 14.44
N ASN A 123 -7.69 -7.61 13.27
CA ASN A 123 -6.45 -7.82 12.53
C ASN A 123 -6.01 -6.53 11.83
N TYR A 124 -4.72 -6.40 11.59
CA TYR A 124 -4.12 -5.23 10.95
C TYR A 124 -2.75 -5.55 10.35
N THR A 125 -2.27 -4.68 9.50
CA THR A 125 -0.88 -4.68 9.06
C THR A 125 -0.14 -3.53 9.74
N LYS A 126 1.01 -3.81 10.32
CA LYS A 126 1.91 -2.78 10.85
C LYS A 126 2.42 -1.90 9.71
N VAL A 127 2.67 -0.63 9.99
CA VAL A 127 3.33 0.27 9.04
C VAL A 127 4.68 -0.32 8.66
N HIS A 128 4.93 -0.41 7.36
CA HIS A 128 6.14 -1.01 6.79
C HIS A 128 6.45 -0.39 5.42
N GLU A 129 7.60 -0.72 4.89
CA GLU A 129 8.05 -0.30 3.56
C GLU A 129 8.34 -1.52 2.69
N HIS A 130 8.31 -1.31 1.37
CA HIS A 130 8.64 -2.32 0.37
C HIS A 130 9.95 -2.02 -0.36
N TRP A 131 10.90 -1.37 0.32
CA TRP A 131 12.22 -1.14 -0.26
C TRP A 131 12.97 -2.46 -0.50
N PRO A 132 13.60 -2.67 -1.65
CA PRO A 132 13.81 -1.75 -2.79
C PRO A 132 12.81 -1.93 -3.97
N MET A 133 11.60 -2.40 -3.72
CA MET A 133 10.61 -2.68 -4.77
C MET A 133 10.14 -1.39 -5.44
N VAL A 134 9.98 -1.43 -6.76
CA VAL A 134 9.54 -0.28 -7.57
C VAL A 134 8.03 -0.11 -7.50
N TRP A 135 7.29 -1.22 -7.46
CA TRP A 135 5.83 -1.25 -7.37
C TRP A 135 5.39 -2.17 -6.24
N SER A 136 4.41 -1.71 -5.48
CA SER A 136 3.63 -2.50 -4.54
C SER A 136 2.17 -2.46 -4.96
N TRP A 137 1.47 -3.57 -4.84
CA TRP A 137 0.09 -3.69 -5.29
C TRP A 137 -0.75 -4.53 -4.33
N VAL A 138 -2.04 -4.29 -4.37
CA VAL A 138 -3.04 -5.04 -3.59
C VAL A 138 -4.19 -5.43 -4.52
N TYR A 139 -4.56 -6.69 -4.52
CA TYR A 139 -5.74 -7.20 -5.19
C TYR A 139 -6.78 -7.59 -4.13
N ASN A 140 -7.89 -6.86 -4.08
CA ASN A 140 -8.96 -7.13 -3.12
C ASN A 140 -9.81 -8.28 -3.64
N VAL A 141 -9.87 -9.36 -2.87
CA VAL A 141 -10.60 -10.60 -3.22
C VAL A 141 -12.01 -10.58 -2.64
N GLU A 142 -12.13 -10.23 -1.36
CA GLU A 142 -13.39 -10.12 -0.62
C GLU A 142 -13.33 -8.91 0.32
N CYS A 143 -14.45 -8.23 0.54
CA CYS A 143 -14.63 -7.13 1.49
C CYS A 143 -15.74 -7.42 2.48
#